data_9549c363914a77ac91aab4ddfb850da4
#
_entry.id   9549c363914a77ac91aab4ddfb850da4
#
_cell.length_a   1.000
_cell.length_b   1.000
_cell.length_c   1.000
_cell.angle_alpha   90.00
_cell.angle_beta   90.00
_cell.angle_gamma   90.00
#
_symmetry.space_group_name_H-M   'P 1'
#
loop_
_entity.id
_entity.type
_entity.pdbx_description
1 polymer ?
#
loop_
_entity_poly.entity_id
_entity_poly.type
_entity_poly.pdbx_seq_one_letter_code
_entity_poly.pdbx_strand_id
1 'polypeptide(L)'
;MGRAAPPSSPSSPQLGRKRTAAPTPEPPTPRRYCSMDDVMRRARAVDAPPPVARARVYTYYENLICETCGSGDRDDDLLLCDRCDRGHHTFCLRPIAARVPIGPWFCPVCAPPAKAPKRFPMKQTKIIDFFGIRKDGQDAQAPKCRLSQDARRRRKRSLVMHKKRRRILPFVPSEDEARRLKQMASLATAMTSSKTKFSNELTYMPNMAPRSSNLARLEVGGMQVLPKEDKESIELCRTMQQRGECPPLLVVFDSLEGFTVQADADIKDMTFLAEYAGDVDYLEKRANDDIDCIMTLLLTADPSQRLVICPDKRGNISRFISGINNHTQDGKKKQNVKCVRYDIDGESHVLLVACRDIPRGEKLYYDYNGYEHAYPTQHFL
;
A
#
# COMPACT_ATOMS: atom_id res chain seq x y z
N MET A 1 57.60 23.36 -95.25
CA MET A 1 56.76 22.19 -94.88
C MET A 1 56.31 22.40 -93.42
N GLY A 2 55.20 22.98 -93.15
CA GLY A 2 54.68 23.22 -91.85
C GLY A 2 53.22 22.83 -91.83
N ARG A 3 52.82 21.85 -91.00
CA ARG A 3 51.44 21.44 -90.80
C ARG A 3 50.82 22.34 -89.78
N ALA A 4 49.68 22.93 -90.15
CA ALA A 4 48.78 23.67 -89.26
C ALA A 4 48.04 22.75 -88.32
N ALA A 5 47.89 23.19 -87.09
CA ALA A 5 47.03 22.58 -86.08
C ALA A 5 45.55 23.03 -86.21
N PRO A 6 44.56 22.17 -85.88
CA PRO A 6 43.16 22.52 -86.01
C PRO A 6 42.68 23.35 -84.81
N PRO A 7 41.56 24.14 -84.95
CA PRO A 7 41.11 25.04 -83.93
C PRO A 7 40.35 24.33 -82.82
N SER A 8 40.55 24.81 -81.59
CA SER A 8 39.90 24.38 -80.35
C SER A 8 38.40 24.78 -80.31
N SER A 9 37.55 23.84 -79.92
CA SER A 9 36.13 23.98 -79.73
C SER A 9 35.77 24.86 -78.45
N PRO A 10 34.67 25.59 -78.46
CA PRO A 10 34.30 26.42 -77.35
C PRO A 10 33.72 25.62 -76.21
N SER A 11 34.16 25.85 -74.95
CA SER A 11 33.73 25.26 -73.73
C SER A 11 32.33 25.83 -73.37
N SER A 12 31.39 24.91 -73.15
CA SER A 12 30.04 25.19 -72.59
C SER A 12 30.11 25.68 -71.16
N PRO A 13 29.23 26.60 -70.72
CA PRO A 13 29.21 27.05 -69.36
C PRO A 13 28.56 25.99 -68.44
N GLN A 14 29.28 25.55 -67.41
CA GLN A 14 28.75 24.72 -66.35
C GLN A 14 27.71 25.51 -65.52
N LEU A 15 26.45 25.09 -65.61
CA LEU A 15 25.38 25.53 -64.67
C LEU A 15 25.75 25.02 -63.27
N GLY A 16 26.10 25.96 -62.39
CA GLY A 16 26.27 25.68 -60.96
C GLY A 16 24.96 25.19 -60.33
N ARG A 17 24.93 23.90 -59.94
CA ARG A 17 23.88 23.34 -59.10
C ARG A 17 23.91 24.11 -57.76
N LYS A 18 22.92 24.97 -57.52
CA LYS A 18 22.63 25.51 -56.18
C LYS A 18 22.32 24.32 -55.28
N ARG A 19 23.16 24.03 -54.28
CA ARG A 19 22.87 23.17 -53.14
C ARG A 19 21.72 23.80 -52.39
N THR A 20 20.53 23.23 -52.46
CA THR A 20 19.45 23.50 -51.53
C THR A 20 19.92 23.11 -50.15
N ALA A 21 20.05 24.06 -49.26
CA ALA A 21 20.31 23.84 -47.85
C ALA A 21 19.22 22.92 -47.30
N ALA A 22 19.64 21.84 -46.57
CA ALA A 22 18.74 20.99 -45.85
C ALA A 22 17.91 21.88 -44.90
N PRO A 23 16.60 21.60 -44.72
CA PRO A 23 15.77 22.35 -43.77
C PRO A 23 16.40 22.20 -42.38
N THR A 24 16.69 23.33 -41.77
CA THR A 24 17.05 23.41 -40.34
C THR A 24 15.96 22.70 -39.53
N PRO A 25 16.31 21.75 -38.64
CA PRO A 25 15.31 21.12 -37.78
C PRO A 25 14.61 22.23 -36.97
N GLU A 26 13.30 22.31 -37.08
CA GLU A 26 12.49 23.20 -36.25
C GLU A 26 12.81 22.91 -34.78
N PRO A 27 12.96 23.96 -33.95
CA PRO A 27 13.15 23.74 -32.53
C PRO A 27 11.96 22.93 -32.00
N PRO A 28 12.21 21.92 -31.14
CA PRO A 28 11.14 21.08 -30.61
C PRO A 28 10.09 21.98 -29.97
N THR A 29 8.86 21.90 -30.47
CA THR A 29 7.71 22.60 -29.88
C THR A 29 7.69 22.27 -28.39
N PRO A 30 7.57 23.27 -27.50
CA PRO A 30 7.55 23.03 -26.08
C PRO A 30 6.42 22.05 -25.78
N ARG A 31 6.76 20.90 -25.19
CA ARG A 31 5.77 19.89 -24.78
C ARG A 31 4.75 20.58 -23.89
N ARG A 32 3.51 20.69 -24.33
CA ARG A 32 2.41 21.16 -23.52
C ARG A 32 2.12 20.10 -22.46
N TYR A 33 2.60 20.31 -21.25
CA TYR A 33 2.24 19.49 -20.12
C TYR A 33 0.80 19.81 -19.69
N CYS A 34 -0.04 18.81 -19.63
CA CYS A 34 -1.36 18.94 -19.03
C CYS A 34 -1.22 18.75 -17.52
N SER A 35 -1.49 19.79 -16.73
CA SER A 35 -1.46 19.67 -15.28
C SER A 35 -2.70 18.95 -14.74
N MET A 36 -2.63 18.40 -13.53
CA MET A 36 -3.80 17.79 -12.87
C MET A 36 -4.91 18.81 -12.65
N ASP A 37 -4.59 20.07 -12.38
CA ASP A 37 -5.57 21.16 -12.27
C ASP A 37 -6.31 21.41 -13.59
N ASP A 38 -5.65 21.28 -14.75
CA ASP A 38 -6.29 21.40 -16.05
C ASP A 38 -7.27 20.24 -16.31
N VAL A 39 -6.92 19.04 -15.85
CA VAL A 39 -7.78 17.85 -15.92
C VAL A 39 -8.97 18.00 -14.98
N MET A 40 -8.75 18.44 -13.73
CA MET A 40 -9.81 18.69 -12.74
C MET A 40 -10.85 19.69 -13.21
N ARG A 41 -10.42 20.78 -13.88
CA ARG A 41 -11.36 21.77 -14.45
C ARG A 41 -12.27 21.21 -15.53
N ARG A 42 -11.88 20.12 -16.20
CA ARG A 42 -12.64 19.47 -17.28
C ARG A 42 -13.43 18.26 -16.80
N ALA A 43 -13.11 17.73 -15.62
CA ALA A 43 -13.77 16.56 -15.05
C ALA A 43 -15.25 16.87 -14.75
N ARG A 44 -16.10 15.88 -14.98
CA ARG A 44 -17.51 15.92 -14.59
C ARG A 44 -17.72 14.83 -13.54
N ALA A 45 -18.56 15.13 -12.55
CA ALA A 45 -19.05 14.12 -11.65
C ALA A 45 -19.76 13.04 -12.50
N VAL A 46 -19.37 11.81 -12.32
CA VAL A 46 -20.17 10.68 -12.76
C VAL A 46 -21.17 10.46 -11.63
N ASP A 47 -22.45 10.36 -11.95
CA ASP A 47 -23.41 9.79 -11.02
C ASP A 47 -22.95 8.35 -10.78
N ALA A 48 -22.05 8.19 -9.80
CA ALA A 48 -21.73 6.89 -9.28
C ALA A 48 -23.10 6.30 -8.90
N PRO A 49 -23.46 5.11 -9.36
CA PRO A 49 -24.61 4.44 -8.78
C PRO A 49 -24.42 4.54 -7.28
N PRO A 50 -25.47 4.92 -6.51
CA PRO A 50 -25.33 5.03 -5.08
C PRO A 50 -24.58 3.78 -4.63
N PRO A 51 -23.53 3.90 -3.76
CA PRO A 51 -22.84 2.71 -3.28
C PRO A 51 -23.98 1.79 -2.94
N VAL A 52 -24.01 0.61 -3.54
CA VAL A 52 -25.09 -0.36 -3.32
C VAL A 52 -25.11 -0.40 -1.81
N ALA A 53 -26.13 0.28 -1.23
CA ALA A 53 -26.19 0.52 0.18
C ALA A 53 -25.89 -0.84 0.71
N ARG A 54 -24.76 -1.03 1.39
CA ARG A 54 -24.32 -2.34 1.88
C ARG A 54 -25.61 -2.86 2.43
N ALA A 55 -26.29 -3.69 1.61
CA ALA A 55 -27.61 -4.16 1.93
C ALA A 55 -27.36 -4.70 3.30
N ARG A 56 -27.97 -4.08 4.33
CA ARG A 56 -27.73 -4.48 5.68
C ARG A 56 -28.02 -5.96 5.70
N VAL A 57 -26.99 -6.76 5.42
CA VAL A 57 -27.00 -8.21 5.54
C VAL A 57 -27.36 -8.58 6.97
N TYR A 58 -27.37 -7.57 7.83
CA TYR A 58 -27.71 -7.64 9.25
C TYR A 58 -29.18 -7.95 9.56
N THR A 59 -30.15 -7.66 8.67
CA THR A 59 -31.55 -7.97 8.99
C THR A 59 -31.87 -9.46 9.00
N TYR A 60 -31.03 -10.30 8.35
CA TYR A 60 -31.22 -11.76 8.39
C TYR A 60 -30.73 -12.38 9.70
N TYR A 61 -29.78 -11.73 10.37
CA TYR A 61 -29.11 -12.26 11.56
C TYR A 61 -29.57 -11.58 12.88
N GLU A 62 -30.42 -10.56 12.83
CA GLU A 62 -30.92 -9.84 14.01
C GLU A 62 -31.75 -10.71 14.97
N ASN A 63 -32.24 -11.88 14.51
CA ASN A 63 -33.03 -12.81 15.29
C ASN A 63 -32.38 -14.19 15.44
N LEU A 64 -31.07 -14.27 15.30
CA LEU A 64 -30.36 -15.54 15.48
C LEU A 64 -30.36 -15.94 16.93
N ILE A 65 -30.82 -17.16 17.17
CA ILE A 65 -30.83 -17.78 18.49
C ILE A 65 -29.98 -19.05 18.46
N CYS A 66 -29.41 -19.38 19.60
CA CYS A 66 -28.69 -20.65 19.77
C CYS A 66 -29.67 -21.81 19.77
N GLU A 67 -29.54 -22.76 18.84
CA GLU A 67 -30.36 -23.98 18.76
C GLU A 67 -30.34 -24.86 20.03
N THR A 68 -29.33 -24.67 20.88
CA THR A 68 -29.17 -25.48 22.10
C THR A 68 -29.86 -24.85 23.33
N CYS A 69 -29.76 -23.54 23.49
CA CYS A 69 -30.31 -22.84 24.67
C CYS A 69 -31.47 -21.90 24.34
N GLY A 70 -31.76 -21.63 23.06
CA GLY A 70 -32.85 -20.76 22.64
C GLY A 70 -32.60 -19.27 22.85
N SER A 71 -31.45 -18.85 23.39
CA SER A 71 -31.10 -17.44 23.60
C SER A 71 -30.33 -16.88 22.43
N GLY A 72 -30.59 -15.60 22.09
CA GLY A 72 -29.80 -14.78 21.18
C GLY A 72 -28.78 -13.89 21.88
N ASP A 73 -28.66 -14.00 23.22
CA ASP A 73 -27.70 -13.19 23.98
C ASP A 73 -26.26 -13.61 23.70
N ARG A 74 -25.31 -12.69 23.79
CA ARG A 74 -23.87 -12.93 23.58
C ARG A 74 -23.51 -13.31 22.15
N ASP A 75 -23.80 -12.42 21.23
CA ASP A 75 -23.55 -12.55 19.78
C ASP A 75 -22.09 -12.90 19.47
N ASP A 76 -21.14 -12.41 20.25
CA ASP A 76 -19.70 -12.67 20.10
C ASP A 76 -19.33 -14.16 20.31
N ASP A 77 -20.17 -14.90 21.03
CA ASP A 77 -19.98 -16.33 21.30
C ASP A 77 -20.83 -17.22 20.39
N LEU A 78 -21.62 -16.64 19.46
CA LEU A 78 -22.54 -17.38 18.61
C LEU A 78 -21.88 -17.80 17.30
N LEU A 79 -21.65 -19.11 17.11
CA LEU A 79 -21.14 -19.68 15.88
C LEU A 79 -22.28 -20.00 14.90
N LEU A 80 -22.13 -19.62 13.65
CA LEU A 80 -23.03 -19.97 12.57
C LEU A 80 -22.49 -21.19 11.82
N CYS A 81 -23.37 -22.11 11.49
CA CYS A 81 -23.01 -23.30 10.70
C CYS A 81 -22.93 -22.94 9.22
N ASP A 82 -21.78 -23.11 8.58
CA ASP A 82 -21.55 -22.84 7.14
C ASP A 82 -22.40 -23.68 6.17
N ARG A 83 -23.19 -24.63 6.68
CA ARG A 83 -24.07 -25.46 5.85
C ARG A 83 -25.57 -25.18 6.02
N CYS A 84 -26.00 -24.80 7.20
CA CYS A 84 -27.43 -24.62 7.50
C CYS A 84 -27.78 -23.31 8.23
N ASP A 85 -26.81 -22.41 8.39
CA ASP A 85 -26.92 -21.07 9.00
C ASP A 85 -27.50 -21.04 10.44
N ARG A 86 -27.58 -22.21 11.13
CA ARG A 86 -28.04 -22.30 12.51
C ARG A 86 -27.00 -21.83 13.50
N GLY A 87 -27.44 -21.04 14.48
CA GLY A 87 -26.58 -20.50 15.52
C GLY A 87 -26.36 -21.49 16.69
N HIS A 88 -25.13 -21.55 17.21
CA HIS A 88 -24.78 -22.30 18.41
C HIS A 88 -23.76 -21.52 19.23
N HIS A 89 -24.00 -21.26 20.50
CA HIS A 89 -22.96 -20.69 21.34
C HIS A 89 -21.79 -21.64 21.50
N THR A 90 -20.59 -21.12 21.50
CA THR A 90 -19.34 -21.87 21.68
C THR A 90 -19.38 -22.75 22.95
N PHE A 91 -19.95 -22.24 24.02
CA PHE A 91 -20.11 -22.93 25.30
C PHE A 91 -21.31 -23.89 25.36
N CYS A 92 -22.27 -23.81 24.45
CA CYS A 92 -23.39 -24.74 24.33
C CYS A 92 -23.04 -26.02 23.57
N LEU A 93 -21.93 -26.01 22.82
CA LEU A 93 -21.47 -27.17 22.07
C LEU A 93 -20.96 -28.29 22.97
N ARG A 94 -21.01 -29.52 22.46
CA ARG A 94 -20.42 -30.71 23.11
C ARG A 94 -19.54 -31.49 22.10
N PRO A 95 -18.20 -31.45 22.21
CA PRO A 95 -17.39 -30.74 23.21
C PRO A 95 -17.45 -29.22 23.07
N ILE A 96 -17.23 -28.48 24.17
CA ILE A 96 -17.20 -27.01 24.20
C ILE A 96 -16.11 -26.51 23.25
N ALA A 97 -16.45 -25.53 22.40
CA ALA A 97 -15.46 -24.85 21.58
C ALA A 97 -14.83 -23.72 22.40
N ALA A 98 -13.57 -23.91 22.81
CA ALA A 98 -12.84 -22.92 23.61
C ALA A 98 -12.47 -21.65 22.82
N ARG A 99 -12.55 -21.69 21.49
CA ARG A 99 -12.28 -20.56 20.57
C ARG A 99 -13.14 -20.75 19.31
N VAL A 100 -13.44 -19.63 18.64
CA VAL A 100 -14.04 -19.65 17.32
C VAL A 100 -13.13 -20.43 16.38
N PRO A 101 -13.60 -21.47 15.68
CA PRO A 101 -12.80 -22.24 14.73
C PRO A 101 -12.29 -21.35 13.59
N ILE A 102 -11.05 -21.54 13.18
CA ILE A 102 -10.49 -20.90 11.99
C ILE A 102 -10.86 -21.75 10.78
N GLY A 103 -11.72 -21.24 9.88
CA GLY A 103 -12.20 -21.92 8.69
C GLY A 103 -13.64 -22.44 8.84
N PRO A 104 -14.17 -23.15 7.82
CA PRO A 104 -15.56 -23.61 7.81
C PRO A 104 -15.89 -24.46 9.05
N TRP A 105 -16.95 -24.06 9.73
CA TRP A 105 -17.47 -24.79 10.89
C TRP A 105 -18.85 -25.36 10.60
N PHE A 106 -19.07 -26.63 10.99
CA PHE A 106 -20.33 -27.31 10.83
C PHE A 106 -20.93 -27.68 12.19
N CYS A 107 -22.19 -27.41 12.38
CA CYS A 107 -22.90 -27.78 13.60
C CYS A 107 -22.92 -29.31 13.79
N PRO A 108 -23.23 -29.81 15.01
CA PRO A 108 -23.25 -31.26 15.27
C PRO A 108 -24.14 -32.08 14.34
N VAL A 109 -25.17 -31.46 13.76
CA VAL A 109 -26.08 -32.13 12.80
C VAL A 109 -25.46 -32.16 11.39
N CYS A 110 -24.74 -31.14 10.99
CA CYS A 110 -24.17 -30.99 9.66
C CYS A 110 -22.72 -31.53 9.55
N ALA A 111 -22.05 -31.72 10.69
CA ALA A 111 -20.67 -32.20 10.70
C ALA A 111 -20.59 -33.61 10.11
N PRO A 112 -19.62 -33.90 9.22
CA PRO A 112 -19.37 -35.24 8.76
C PRO A 112 -19.00 -36.12 9.97
N PRO A 113 -19.35 -37.45 9.96
CA PRO A 113 -19.06 -38.35 11.07
C PRO A 113 -17.57 -38.26 11.42
N ALA A 114 -17.27 -37.96 12.68
CA ALA A 114 -15.92 -37.77 13.16
C ALA A 114 -15.07 -39.01 12.88
N LYS A 115 -14.01 -38.88 12.09
CA LYS A 115 -13.00 -39.91 11.95
C LYS A 115 -12.44 -40.20 13.35
N ALA A 116 -12.46 -41.47 13.77
CA ALA A 116 -11.97 -41.88 15.07
C ALA A 116 -10.63 -41.21 15.39
N PRO A 117 -10.46 -40.62 16.59
CA PRO A 117 -9.25 -39.90 16.93
C PRO A 117 -8.05 -40.82 16.75
N LYS A 118 -7.08 -40.38 15.92
CA LYS A 118 -5.80 -41.08 15.85
C LYS A 118 -5.22 -41.06 17.26
N ARG A 119 -5.08 -42.25 17.88
CA ARG A 119 -4.46 -42.40 19.20
C ARG A 119 -3.07 -41.78 19.10
N PHE A 120 -2.84 -40.69 19.79
CA PHE A 120 -1.51 -40.12 19.97
C PHE A 120 -0.64 -41.20 20.66
N PRO A 121 0.61 -41.41 20.24
CA PRO A 121 1.49 -42.33 20.89
C PRO A 121 1.67 -41.89 22.35
N MET A 122 1.28 -42.78 23.29
CA MET A 122 1.29 -42.56 24.74
C MET A 122 2.73 -42.56 25.34
N LYS A 123 3.74 -42.14 24.60
CA LYS A 123 5.08 -41.86 25.14
C LYS A 123 5.27 -40.37 25.31
N GLN A 124 5.06 -39.92 26.53
CA GLN A 124 5.45 -38.58 26.95
C GLN A 124 6.96 -38.53 27.01
N THR A 125 7.61 -37.88 26.05
CA THR A 125 9.03 -37.53 26.11
C THR A 125 9.21 -36.40 27.10
N LYS A 126 10.26 -36.47 27.95
CA LYS A 126 10.59 -35.37 28.86
C LYS A 126 10.88 -34.12 28.05
N ILE A 127 10.47 -32.96 28.54
CA ILE A 127 10.70 -31.65 27.88
C ILE A 127 12.18 -31.47 27.52
N ILE A 128 13.09 -31.96 28.36
CA ILE A 128 14.54 -31.94 28.17
C ILE A 128 14.96 -32.69 26.90
N ASP A 129 14.33 -33.83 26.62
CA ASP A 129 14.65 -34.65 25.44
C ASP A 129 14.05 -34.04 24.17
N PHE A 130 12.88 -33.41 24.29
CA PHE A 130 12.23 -32.69 23.18
C PHE A 130 13.04 -31.49 22.72
N PHE A 131 13.61 -30.73 23.65
CA PHE A 131 14.44 -29.55 23.32
C PHE A 131 15.94 -29.86 23.21
N GLY A 132 16.37 -31.12 23.35
CA GLY A 132 17.77 -31.50 23.21
C GLY A 132 18.70 -30.85 24.23
N ILE A 133 18.18 -30.51 25.44
CA ILE A 133 18.94 -29.84 26.49
C ILE A 133 19.82 -30.89 27.18
N ARG A 134 21.13 -30.88 26.95
CA ARG A 134 22.09 -31.73 27.66
C ARG A 134 22.32 -31.17 29.07
N LYS A 135 22.12 -32.00 30.09
CA LYS A 135 22.59 -31.72 31.45
C LYS A 135 24.11 -31.83 31.46
N ASP A 136 24.81 -30.75 31.67
CA ASP A 136 26.22 -30.78 32.01
C ASP A 136 26.36 -31.29 33.42
N GLY A 137 26.97 -32.49 33.52
CA GLY A 137 27.35 -33.06 34.81
C GLY A 137 27.37 -34.58 34.77
N GLN A 138 28.38 -35.19 34.18
CA GLN A 138 29.18 -36.30 34.72
C GLN A 138 30.14 -36.86 33.66
N ASP A 139 31.35 -37.04 34.07
CA ASP A 139 32.57 -37.47 33.40
C ASP A 139 32.42 -38.58 32.34
N ALA A 140 32.95 -38.30 31.14
CA ALA A 140 33.55 -39.33 30.28
C ALA A 140 34.64 -38.64 29.42
N GLN A 141 35.85 -39.10 29.61
CA GLN A 141 37.06 -38.70 28.91
C GLN A 141 36.89 -38.83 27.39
N ALA A 142 37.05 -37.72 26.68
CA ALA A 142 37.20 -37.71 25.23
C ALA A 142 38.50 -37.01 24.83
N PRO A 143 39.21 -37.46 23.78
CA PRO A 143 40.57 -37.08 23.50
C PRO A 143 40.72 -35.59 23.13
N LYS A 144 41.72 -34.92 23.70
CA LYS A 144 42.10 -33.53 23.47
C LYS A 144 42.59 -33.35 22.04
N CYS A 145 41.70 -32.93 21.15
CA CYS A 145 42.10 -32.40 19.86
C CYS A 145 42.61 -30.96 20.07
N ARG A 146 43.92 -30.71 19.86
CA ARG A 146 44.52 -29.39 19.85
C ARG A 146 44.03 -28.61 18.63
N LEU A 147 42.94 -27.86 18.77
CA LEU A 147 42.56 -26.85 17.79
C LEU A 147 43.44 -25.62 17.97
N SER A 148 44.19 -25.28 16.96
CA SER A 148 45.08 -24.12 16.90
C SER A 148 44.36 -22.83 17.26
N GLN A 149 45.06 -21.89 17.94
CA GLN A 149 44.52 -20.59 18.34
C GLN A 149 44.00 -19.75 17.19
N ASP A 150 44.38 -20.04 15.93
CA ASP A 150 43.90 -19.38 14.73
C ASP A 150 42.45 -19.70 14.39
N ALA A 151 41.93 -20.90 14.75
CA ALA A 151 40.51 -21.24 14.53
C ALA A 151 39.57 -20.48 15.48
N ARG A 152 40.05 -20.06 16.68
CA ARG A 152 39.25 -19.23 17.58
C ARG A 152 39.12 -17.78 17.16
N ARG A 153 40.10 -17.22 16.44
CA ARG A 153 39.99 -15.85 15.87
C ARG A 153 39.08 -15.75 14.69
N ARG A 154 38.93 -16.80 13.88
CA ARG A 154 38.01 -16.81 12.72
C ARG A 154 36.52 -16.93 13.09
N ARG A 155 36.19 -17.50 14.28
CA ARG A 155 34.78 -17.61 14.73
C ARG A 155 34.22 -16.31 15.34
N LYS A 156 35.01 -15.30 15.62
CA LYS A 156 34.55 -14.00 16.16
C LYS A 156 34.27 -12.94 15.11
N ARG A 157 34.47 -13.22 13.83
CA ARG A 157 33.91 -12.39 12.77
C ARG A 157 32.56 -13.00 12.38
N SER A 158 31.55 -12.76 13.21
CA SER A 158 30.16 -12.73 12.74
C SER A 158 30.17 -11.81 11.52
N LEU A 159 29.97 -12.42 10.34
CA LEU A 159 29.55 -11.68 9.17
C LEU A 159 28.22 -11.04 9.56
N VAL A 160 28.26 -9.84 10.12
CA VAL A 160 27.09 -8.97 10.18
C VAL A 160 26.79 -8.69 8.72
N MET A 161 25.95 -9.53 8.13
CA MET A 161 25.30 -9.25 6.88
C MET A 161 24.45 -8.01 7.16
N HIS A 162 25.03 -6.85 6.94
CA HIS A 162 24.26 -5.64 6.85
C HIS A 162 23.25 -5.90 5.73
N LYS A 163 22.01 -6.20 6.09
CA LYS A 163 20.92 -6.23 5.12
C LYS A 163 20.99 -4.90 4.39
N LYS A 164 21.41 -4.92 3.12
CA LYS A 164 21.41 -3.70 2.30
C LYS A 164 20.02 -3.12 2.42
N ARG A 165 19.94 -1.89 2.96
CA ARG A 165 18.67 -1.19 3.08
C ARG A 165 18.07 -1.08 1.67
N ARG A 166 16.81 -1.44 1.52
CA ARG A 166 16.08 -1.24 0.27
C ARG A 166 15.83 0.26 0.11
N ARG A 167 16.14 0.79 -1.05
CA ARG A 167 15.94 2.20 -1.39
C ARG A 167 14.54 2.40 -1.98
N ILE A 168 13.97 3.58 -1.72
CA ILE A 168 12.73 3.99 -2.40
C ILE A 168 13.07 4.34 -3.85
N LEU A 169 12.33 3.74 -4.77
CA LEU A 169 12.48 3.94 -6.21
C LEU A 169 11.47 4.98 -6.68
N PRO A 170 11.82 5.86 -7.61
CA PRO A 170 10.84 6.71 -8.28
C PRO A 170 9.90 5.83 -9.13
N PHE A 171 8.67 6.28 -9.30
CA PHE A 171 7.76 5.63 -10.25
C PHE A 171 8.21 5.91 -11.70
N VAL A 172 7.79 5.02 -12.60
CA VAL A 172 8.02 5.19 -14.05
C VAL A 172 6.69 5.57 -14.69
N PRO A 173 6.53 6.82 -15.16
CA PRO A 173 5.30 7.24 -15.81
C PRO A 173 5.13 6.53 -17.16
N SER A 174 3.89 6.40 -17.64
CA SER A 174 3.63 5.89 -18.98
C SER A 174 4.26 6.82 -20.03
N GLU A 175 4.90 6.28 -21.06
CA GLU A 175 5.42 7.06 -22.19
C GLU A 175 4.27 7.62 -23.03
N ASP A 176 3.17 6.90 -23.13
CA ASP A 176 1.97 7.30 -23.87
C ASP A 176 1.22 8.42 -23.12
N GLU A 177 1.16 9.60 -23.78
CA GLU A 177 0.46 10.77 -23.25
C GLU A 177 -1.05 10.52 -23.07
N ALA A 178 -1.69 9.82 -24.01
CA ALA A 178 -3.11 9.50 -23.92
C ALA A 178 -3.40 8.62 -22.70
N ARG A 179 -2.49 7.70 -22.41
CA ARG A 179 -2.60 6.84 -21.23
C ARG A 179 -2.41 7.63 -19.93
N ARG A 180 -1.43 8.53 -19.85
CA ARG A 180 -1.28 9.45 -18.69
C ARG A 180 -2.52 10.30 -18.49
N LEU A 181 -3.06 10.86 -19.57
CA LEU A 181 -4.29 11.64 -19.50
C LEU A 181 -5.48 10.81 -18.98
N LYS A 182 -5.60 9.55 -19.41
CA LYS A 182 -6.62 8.61 -18.90
C LYS A 182 -6.44 8.35 -17.40
N GLN A 183 -5.22 8.15 -16.93
CA GLN A 183 -4.90 7.98 -15.50
C GLN A 183 -5.34 9.20 -14.70
N MET A 184 -4.94 10.40 -15.12
CA MET A 184 -5.34 11.66 -14.48
C MET A 184 -6.86 11.89 -14.54
N ALA A 185 -7.51 11.58 -15.66
CA ALA A 185 -8.96 11.74 -15.82
C ALA A 185 -9.74 10.80 -14.90
N SER A 186 -9.27 9.56 -14.70
CA SER A 186 -9.90 8.62 -13.76
C SER A 186 -9.88 9.14 -12.33
N LEU A 187 -8.74 9.68 -11.89
CA LEU A 187 -8.61 10.33 -10.59
C LEU A 187 -9.49 11.56 -10.48
N ALA A 188 -9.46 12.45 -11.50
CA ALA A 188 -10.27 13.66 -11.51
C ALA A 188 -11.76 13.37 -11.42
N THR A 189 -12.25 12.33 -12.11
CA THR A 189 -13.63 11.88 -12.05
C THR A 189 -14.00 11.41 -10.63
N ALA A 190 -13.18 10.58 -10.01
CA ALA A 190 -13.41 10.09 -8.66
C ALA A 190 -13.42 11.23 -7.63
N MET A 191 -12.48 12.17 -7.73
CA MET A 191 -12.38 13.32 -6.83
C MET A 191 -13.57 14.29 -7.01
N THR A 192 -14.00 14.53 -8.25
CA THR A 192 -15.16 15.37 -8.53
C THR A 192 -16.44 14.73 -7.97
N SER A 193 -16.60 13.42 -8.15
CA SER A 193 -17.72 12.65 -7.58
C SER A 193 -17.74 12.67 -6.05
N SER A 194 -16.56 12.63 -5.42
CA SER A 194 -16.39 12.74 -3.97
C SER A 194 -16.40 14.20 -3.46
N LYS A 195 -16.58 15.21 -4.34
CA LYS A 195 -16.52 16.63 -4.01
C LYS A 195 -15.21 17.07 -3.35
N THR A 196 -14.11 16.39 -3.66
CA THR A 196 -12.78 16.62 -3.12
C THR A 196 -11.92 17.44 -4.10
N LYS A 197 -11.17 18.40 -3.59
CA LYS A 197 -10.18 19.15 -4.38
C LYS A 197 -8.87 18.39 -4.44
N PHE A 198 -8.20 18.44 -5.58
CA PHE A 198 -6.90 17.81 -5.72
C PHE A 198 -5.81 18.58 -4.96
N SER A 199 -4.98 17.84 -4.20
CA SER A 199 -3.74 18.32 -3.59
C SER A 199 -2.82 17.15 -3.35
N ASN A 200 -1.55 17.26 -3.72
CA ASN A 200 -0.50 16.29 -3.40
C ASN A 200 0.28 16.64 -2.13
N GLU A 201 -0.13 17.67 -1.42
CA GLU A 201 0.58 18.21 -0.27
C GLU A 201 -0.30 18.19 0.97
N LEU A 202 0.34 18.17 2.15
CA LEU A 202 -0.32 18.45 3.42
C LEU A 202 -0.78 19.91 3.44
N THR A 203 -2.04 20.14 3.75
CA THR A 203 -2.64 21.47 3.79
C THR A 203 -2.99 21.85 5.22
N TYR A 204 -2.60 23.07 5.62
CA TYR A 204 -2.81 23.62 6.95
C TYR A 204 -3.80 24.77 6.86
N MET A 205 -5.03 24.51 7.31
CA MET A 205 -6.15 25.46 7.16
C MET A 205 -6.34 26.33 8.40
N PRO A 206 -6.84 27.56 8.26
CA PRO A 206 -7.29 28.33 9.39
C PRO A 206 -8.27 27.52 10.27
N ASN A 207 -8.13 27.59 11.59
CA ASN A 207 -8.93 26.85 12.60
C ASN A 207 -8.68 25.34 12.69
N MET A 208 -7.73 24.81 11.96
CA MET A 208 -7.22 23.43 12.06
C MET A 208 -5.84 23.42 12.72
N ALA A 209 -5.13 22.29 12.71
CA ALA A 209 -3.79 22.22 13.24
C ALA A 209 -2.83 23.10 12.41
N PRO A 210 -2.03 23.97 13.04
CA PRO A 210 -1.03 24.75 12.32
C PRO A 210 0.17 23.88 11.92
N ARG A 211 0.89 24.29 10.85
CA ARG A 211 2.11 23.56 10.40
C ARG A 211 3.16 23.41 11.50
N SER A 212 3.26 24.41 12.39
CA SER A 212 4.18 24.38 13.54
C SER A 212 3.92 23.25 14.54
N SER A 213 2.75 22.60 14.49
CA SER A 213 2.43 21.44 15.32
C SER A 213 2.94 20.13 14.70
N ASN A 214 3.25 20.10 13.39
CA ASN A 214 3.79 18.93 12.72
C ASN A 214 5.30 18.83 12.91
N LEU A 215 5.73 18.40 14.07
CA LEU A 215 7.14 18.24 14.44
C LEU A 215 7.47 16.76 14.64
N ALA A 216 8.16 16.15 13.68
CA ALA A 216 8.51 14.73 13.67
C ALA A 216 9.23 14.27 14.97
N ARG A 217 9.97 15.17 15.64
CA ARG A 217 10.65 14.92 16.92
C ARG A 217 9.71 14.60 18.09
N LEU A 218 8.42 14.92 17.97
CA LEU A 218 7.41 14.67 19.02
C LEU A 218 6.79 13.28 18.91
N GLU A 219 7.13 12.51 17.88
CA GLU A 219 6.62 11.14 17.69
C GLU A 219 7.02 10.23 18.84
N VAL A 220 6.06 9.54 19.43
CA VAL A 220 6.29 8.52 20.46
C VAL A 220 7.09 7.36 19.87
N GLY A 221 8.22 7.03 20.51
CA GLY A 221 9.13 6.00 20.00
C GLY A 221 10.12 6.48 18.93
N GLY A 222 10.00 7.75 18.50
CA GLY A 222 10.84 8.36 17.47
C GLY A 222 10.39 8.03 16.05
N MET A 223 10.65 8.94 15.12
CA MET A 223 10.32 8.78 13.72
C MET A 223 11.56 8.50 12.89
N GLN A 224 11.44 7.62 11.91
CA GLN A 224 12.54 7.32 11.00
C GLN A 224 12.80 8.52 10.09
N VAL A 225 14.04 9.04 10.11
CA VAL A 225 14.47 10.10 9.19
C VAL A 225 14.61 9.51 7.79
N LEU A 226 14.02 10.18 6.79
CA LEU A 226 14.16 9.78 5.40
C LEU A 226 15.59 10.03 4.93
N PRO A 227 16.30 9.00 4.41
CA PRO A 227 17.64 9.17 3.92
C PRO A 227 17.70 10.07 2.69
N LYS A 228 18.86 10.67 2.50
CA LYS A 228 19.11 11.65 1.42
C LYS A 228 18.75 11.08 0.03
N GLU A 229 19.19 9.85 -0.26
CA GLU A 229 18.95 9.24 -1.56
C GLU A 229 17.47 8.94 -1.81
N ASP A 230 16.71 8.58 -0.77
CA ASP A 230 15.27 8.36 -0.87
C ASP A 230 14.52 9.68 -1.00
N LYS A 231 15.00 10.75 -0.33
CA LYS A 231 14.48 12.10 -0.50
C LYS A 231 14.66 12.61 -1.94
N GLU A 232 15.82 12.39 -2.55
CA GLU A 232 16.07 12.72 -3.96
C GLU A 232 15.08 11.99 -4.89
N SER A 233 14.78 10.71 -4.60
CA SER A 233 13.79 9.94 -5.37
C SER A 233 12.38 10.52 -5.27
N ILE A 234 11.97 10.95 -4.07
CA ILE A 234 10.65 11.55 -3.85
C ILE A 234 10.55 12.91 -4.52
N GLU A 235 11.60 13.73 -4.42
CA GLU A 235 11.64 15.05 -5.06
C GLU A 235 11.57 14.94 -6.60
N LEU A 236 12.25 13.94 -7.17
CA LEU A 236 12.09 13.60 -8.58
C LEU A 236 10.64 13.25 -8.92
N CYS A 237 9.98 12.44 -8.09
CA CYS A 237 8.57 12.09 -8.28
C CYS A 237 7.64 13.31 -8.20
N ARG A 238 7.87 14.21 -7.25
CA ARG A 238 7.12 15.49 -7.13
C ARG A 238 7.29 16.35 -8.38
N THR A 239 8.53 16.46 -8.87
CA THR A 239 8.82 17.19 -10.12
C THR A 239 8.12 16.57 -11.33
N MET A 240 8.10 15.25 -11.44
CA MET A 240 7.35 14.54 -12.48
C MET A 240 5.84 14.80 -12.38
N GLN A 241 5.28 14.76 -11.17
CA GLN A 241 3.86 15.05 -10.96
C GLN A 241 3.47 16.48 -11.36
N GLN A 242 4.32 17.48 -11.08
CA GLN A 242 4.11 18.88 -11.53
C GLN A 242 4.07 19.00 -13.06
N ARG A 243 4.75 18.10 -13.78
CA ARG A 243 4.75 18.03 -15.25
C ARG A 243 3.59 17.22 -15.83
N GLY A 244 2.67 16.72 -14.99
CA GLY A 244 1.59 15.81 -15.41
C GLY A 244 2.05 14.39 -15.69
N GLU A 245 3.23 14.01 -15.20
CA GLU A 245 3.73 12.65 -15.20
C GLU A 245 3.33 12.02 -13.87
N CYS A 246 2.35 11.12 -13.87
CA CYS A 246 1.83 10.48 -12.67
C CYS A 246 2.28 9.00 -12.59
N PRO A 247 2.24 8.39 -11.40
CA PRO A 247 2.44 6.97 -11.28
C PRO A 247 1.39 6.22 -12.11
N PRO A 248 1.72 5.04 -12.67
CA PRO A 248 0.83 4.30 -13.56
C PRO A 248 -0.32 3.65 -12.78
N LEU A 249 -1.24 4.48 -12.30
CA LEU A 249 -2.38 4.10 -11.48
C LEU A 249 -3.68 4.56 -12.13
N LEU A 250 -4.72 3.75 -12.01
CA LEU A 250 -6.08 4.09 -12.42
C LEU A 250 -6.99 4.05 -11.20
N VAL A 251 -7.87 5.04 -11.08
CA VAL A 251 -9.00 4.94 -10.15
C VAL A 251 -10.14 4.28 -10.90
N VAL A 252 -10.63 3.16 -10.39
CA VAL A 252 -11.73 2.38 -10.93
C VAL A 252 -12.87 2.32 -9.93
N PHE A 253 -14.11 2.24 -10.42
CA PHE A 253 -15.26 2.05 -9.56
C PHE A 253 -15.57 0.56 -9.46
N ASP A 254 -15.60 0.06 -8.24
CA ASP A 254 -16.02 -1.29 -7.89
C ASP A 254 -17.40 -1.23 -7.20
N SER A 255 -18.31 -2.14 -7.55
CA SER A 255 -19.66 -2.14 -6.98
C SER A 255 -19.71 -2.43 -5.48
N LEU A 256 -18.69 -3.10 -4.93
CA LEU A 256 -18.59 -3.48 -3.52
C LEU A 256 -17.71 -2.54 -2.72
N GLU A 257 -16.55 -2.16 -3.28
CA GLU A 257 -15.54 -1.35 -2.60
C GLU A 257 -15.68 0.16 -2.89
N GLY A 258 -16.50 0.55 -3.87
CA GLY A 258 -16.59 1.93 -4.35
C GLY A 258 -15.39 2.31 -5.24
N PHE A 259 -14.86 3.53 -5.12
CA PHE A 259 -13.66 3.91 -5.85
C PHE A 259 -12.43 3.24 -5.26
N THR A 260 -11.70 2.50 -6.09
CA THR A 260 -10.47 1.79 -5.73
C THR A 260 -9.34 2.15 -6.68
N VAL A 261 -8.11 1.84 -6.33
CA VAL A 261 -6.93 2.09 -7.16
C VAL A 261 -6.39 0.79 -7.72
N GLN A 262 -6.09 0.79 -9.01
CA GLN A 262 -5.53 -0.34 -9.74
C GLN A 262 -4.24 0.07 -10.46
N ALA A 263 -3.27 -0.83 -10.51
CA ALA A 263 -2.05 -0.63 -11.28
C ALA A 263 -2.33 -0.68 -12.80
N ASP A 264 -1.95 0.34 -13.54
CA ASP A 264 -2.09 0.39 -15.00
C ASP A 264 -0.83 -0.10 -15.76
N ALA A 265 0.28 -0.28 -15.05
CA ALA A 265 1.47 -0.98 -15.52
C ALA A 265 2.10 -1.75 -14.37
N ASP A 266 3.09 -2.61 -14.66
CA ASP A 266 3.84 -3.31 -13.64
C ASP A 266 4.63 -2.33 -12.77
N ILE A 267 4.48 -2.44 -11.45
CA ILE A 267 5.12 -1.59 -10.46
C ILE A 267 6.11 -2.45 -9.67
N LYS A 268 7.33 -1.99 -9.54
CA LYS A 268 8.38 -2.70 -8.80
C LYS A 268 8.26 -2.50 -7.30
N ASP A 269 8.74 -3.50 -6.54
CA ASP A 269 8.92 -3.39 -5.08
C ASP A 269 9.72 -2.12 -4.74
N MET A 270 9.35 -1.46 -3.65
CA MET A 270 9.92 -0.18 -3.18
C MET A 270 9.64 1.05 -4.05
N THR A 271 8.77 0.97 -5.07
CA THR A 271 8.37 2.14 -5.84
C THR A 271 7.51 3.09 -5.00
N PHE A 272 7.85 4.38 -4.98
CA PHE A 272 7.01 5.44 -4.42
C PHE A 272 5.74 5.59 -5.25
N LEU A 273 4.59 5.57 -4.60
CA LEU A 273 3.28 5.66 -5.26
C LEU A 273 2.63 7.02 -5.05
N ALA A 274 2.55 7.47 -3.81
CA ALA A 274 1.98 8.75 -3.43
C ALA A 274 2.42 9.13 -2.01
N GLU A 275 2.35 10.40 -1.71
CA GLU A 275 2.26 10.88 -0.33
C GLU A 275 0.78 10.89 0.06
N TYR A 276 0.45 10.50 1.29
CA TYR A 276 -0.90 10.65 1.79
C TYR A 276 -1.14 12.14 2.06
N ALA A 277 -2.00 12.75 1.28
CA ALA A 277 -2.21 14.19 1.29
C ALA A 277 -3.63 14.54 1.75
N GLY A 278 -3.77 15.71 2.36
CA GLY A 278 -5.04 16.21 2.88
C GLY A 278 -4.88 17.34 3.86
N ASP A 279 -5.99 17.77 4.47
CA ASP A 279 -5.99 18.79 5.51
C ASP A 279 -5.48 18.19 6.82
N VAL A 280 -4.54 18.87 7.48
CA VAL A 280 -4.00 18.44 8.77
C VAL A 280 -4.81 18.99 9.91
N ASP A 281 -5.26 18.12 10.83
CA ASP A 281 -5.99 18.53 12.03
C ASP A 281 -5.61 17.69 13.26
N TYR A 282 -6.09 18.09 14.42
CA TYR A 282 -5.95 17.32 15.64
C TYR A 282 -6.93 16.14 15.65
N LEU A 283 -6.45 14.96 16.04
CA LEU A 283 -7.27 13.75 16.11
C LEU A 283 -8.51 13.96 16.98
N GLU A 284 -8.35 14.64 18.13
CA GLU A 284 -9.43 14.88 19.08
C GLU A 284 -10.60 15.66 18.46
N LYS A 285 -10.32 16.60 17.55
CA LYS A 285 -11.37 17.36 16.83
C LYS A 285 -12.12 16.53 15.80
N ARG A 286 -11.56 15.39 15.39
CA ARG A 286 -12.07 14.52 14.33
C ARG A 286 -12.63 13.20 14.85
N ALA A 287 -12.62 13.00 16.18
CA ALA A 287 -13.06 11.74 16.82
C ALA A 287 -14.53 11.36 16.53
N ASN A 288 -15.37 12.34 16.18
CA ASN A 288 -16.81 12.14 15.90
C ASN A 288 -17.14 12.26 14.39
N ASP A 289 -16.13 12.39 13.53
CA ASP A 289 -16.35 12.51 12.09
C ASP A 289 -16.52 11.11 11.47
N ASP A 290 -17.61 10.89 10.73
CA ASP A 290 -17.85 9.66 9.94
C ASP A 290 -16.95 9.60 8.69
N ILE A 291 -15.66 9.87 8.85
CA ILE A 291 -14.70 9.94 7.73
C ILE A 291 -13.86 8.67 7.71
N ASP A 292 -14.10 7.82 6.74
CA ASP A 292 -13.44 6.51 6.57
C ASP A 292 -11.97 6.57 6.13
N CYS A 293 -11.43 7.77 5.82
CA CYS A 293 -10.11 7.90 5.19
C CYS A 293 -9.13 8.77 6.00
N ILE A 294 -9.36 8.94 7.30
CA ILE A 294 -8.41 9.65 8.18
C ILE A 294 -7.13 8.84 8.34
N MET A 295 -5.97 9.51 8.19
CA MET A 295 -4.66 8.89 8.32
C MET A 295 -3.88 9.53 9.47
N THR A 296 -3.34 8.72 10.37
CA THR A 296 -2.47 9.21 11.43
C THR A 296 -1.18 9.82 10.87
N LEU A 297 -0.95 11.10 11.18
CA LEU A 297 0.23 11.85 10.77
C LEU A 297 1.30 11.85 11.86
N LEU A 298 0.94 12.09 13.11
CA LEU A 298 1.86 12.20 14.22
C LEU A 298 1.24 11.68 15.52
N LEU A 299 1.91 10.73 16.17
CA LEU A 299 1.54 10.19 17.47
C LEU A 299 2.40 10.82 18.56
N THR A 300 1.81 11.71 19.33
CA THR A 300 2.48 12.37 20.45
C THR A 300 2.11 11.72 21.77
N ALA A 301 2.96 11.92 22.80
CA ALA A 301 2.67 11.46 24.16
C ALA A 301 1.40 12.12 24.73
N ASP A 302 1.16 13.38 24.37
CA ASP A 302 -0.08 14.11 24.69
C ASP A 302 -1.14 13.81 23.63
N PRO A 303 -2.24 13.12 23.96
CA PRO A 303 -3.31 12.81 23.01
C PRO A 303 -3.89 14.03 22.30
N SER A 304 -3.95 15.19 22.97
CA SER A 304 -4.50 16.43 22.43
C SER A 304 -3.66 17.02 21.29
N GLN A 305 -2.38 16.60 21.18
CA GLN A 305 -1.43 17.04 20.15
C GLN A 305 -1.25 16.03 18.99
N ARG A 306 -2.01 14.93 19.01
CA ARG A 306 -1.98 13.94 17.92
C ARG A 306 -2.56 14.54 16.65
N LEU A 307 -1.83 14.34 15.53
CA LEU A 307 -2.22 14.88 14.24
C LEU A 307 -2.70 13.78 13.29
N VAL A 308 -3.68 14.15 12.50
CA VAL A 308 -4.24 13.32 11.43
C VAL A 308 -4.31 14.10 10.12
N ILE A 309 -4.32 13.35 9.02
CA ILE A 309 -4.58 13.86 7.67
C ILE A 309 -6.02 13.51 7.33
N CYS A 310 -6.79 14.51 6.92
CA CYS A 310 -8.20 14.41 6.54
C CYS A 310 -8.35 14.72 5.04
N PRO A 311 -8.43 13.70 4.16
CA PRO A 311 -8.53 13.89 2.71
C PRO A 311 -9.96 14.09 2.21
N ASP A 312 -10.89 14.46 3.07
CA ASP A 312 -12.31 14.70 2.76
C ASP A 312 -12.52 15.88 1.80
N LYS A 313 -11.89 17.02 2.07
CA LYS A 313 -12.02 18.24 1.27
C LYS A 313 -10.90 18.42 0.26
N ARG A 314 -9.68 18.01 0.61
CA ARG A 314 -8.47 18.04 -0.22
C ARG A 314 -7.73 16.74 -0.08
N GLY A 315 -7.17 16.25 -1.18
CA GLY A 315 -6.41 15.01 -1.18
C GLY A 315 -5.97 14.61 -2.57
N ASN A 316 -5.48 13.40 -2.67
CA ASN A 316 -5.03 12.82 -3.92
C ASN A 316 -5.50 11.35 -4.07
N ILE A 317 -4.81 10.60 -4.92
CA ILE A 317 -5.14 9.19 -5.20
C ILE A 317 -5.06 8.30 -3.95
N SER A 318 -4.26 8.67 -2.93
CA SER A 318 -4.06 7.86 -1.72
C SER A 318 -5.35 7.53 -0.98
N ARG A 319 -6.32 8.45 -1.00
CA ARG A 319 -7.62 8.27 -0.33
C ARG A 319 -8.47 7.13 -0.90
N PHE A 320 -8.18 6.69 -2.13
CA PHE A 320 -8.93 5.64 -2.82
C PHE A 320 -8.24 4.28 -2.76
N ILE A 321 -7.08 4.17 -2.11
CA ILE A 321 -6.42 2.88 -1.93
C ILE A 321 -7.13 2.12 -0.81
N SER A 322 -7.57 0.89 -1.10
CA SER A 322 -8.36 0.07 -0.19
C SER A 322 -7.53 -0.49 0.98
N GLY A 323 -8.21 -0.79 2.08
CA GLY A 323 -7.61 -1.47 3.23
C GLY A 323 -7.65 -2.99 3.09
N ILE A 324 -6.73 -3.68 3.78
CA ILE A 324 -6.75 -5.13 3.90
C ILE A 324 -7.63 -5.58 5.07
N ASN A 325 -8.15 -6.79 4.97
CA ASN A 325 -8.74 -7.46 6.12
C ASN A 325 -7.63 -8.08 6.99
N ASN A 326 -7.40 -7.48 8.17
CA ASN A 326 -6.35 -7.91 9.10
C ASN A 326 -6.70 -9.19 9.86
N HIS A 327 -7.94 -9.63 9.82
CA HIS A 327 -8.43 -10.77 10.57
C HIS A 327 -8.27 -12.10 9.81
N THR A 328 -8.12 -12.04 8.46
CA THR A 328 -7.95 -13.22 7.61
C THR A 328 -6.53 -13.31 7.04
N GLN A 329 -6.03 -14.53 6.84
CA GLN A 329 -4.73 -14.76 6.20
C GLN A 329 -4.74 -14.31 4.73
N ASP A 330 -5.86 -14.51 4.04
CA ASP A 330 -6.00 -14.13 2.63
C ASP A 330 -6.11 -12.61 2.49
N GLY A 331 -6.78 -11.92 3.42
CA GLY A 331 -6.77 -10.46 3.49
C GLY A 331 -5.36 -9.90 3.65
N LYS A 332 -4.56 -10.46 4.57
CA LYS A 332 -3.15 -10.04 4.77
C LYS A 332 -2.28 -10.26 3.54
N LYS A 333 -2.52 -11.31 2.75
CA LYS A 333 -1.79 -11.59 1.50
C LYS A 333 -2.07 -10.56 0.40
N LYS A 334 -3.23 -9.89 0.45
CA LYS A 334 -3.58 -8.86 -0.53
C LYS A 334 -2.66 -7.64 -0.42
N GLN A 335 -2.07 -7.37 0.75
CA GLN A 335 -1.23 -6.21 0.95
C GLN A 335 -0.11 -6.13 -0.07
N ASN A 336 -0.07 -5.05 -0.84
CA ASN A 336 0.95 -4.73 -1.83
C ASN A 336 1.51 -3.33 -1.67
N VAL A 337 0.93 -2.52 -0.78
CA VAL A 337 1.38 -1.17 -0.44
C VAL A 337 1.69 -1.08 1.05
N LYS A 338 2.75 -0.38 1.40
CA LYS A 338 3.07 0.05 2.77
C LYS A 338 2.80 1.52 2.93
N CYS A 339 2.16 1.86 4.03
CA CYS A 339 2.03 3.21 4.52
C CYS A 339 3.12 3.41 5.58
N VAL A 340 4.03 4.36 5.39
CA VAL A 340 5.16 4.59 6.30
C VAL A 340 5.31 6.06 6.60
N ARG A 341 5.44 6.40 7.90
CA ARG A 341 5.73 7.76 8.35
C ARG A 341 7.23 8.02 8.39
N TYR A 342 7.63 9.16 7.87
CA TYR A 342 9.01 9.60 7.85
C TYR A 342 9.15 11.04 8.34
N ASP A 343 10.25 11.29 9.04
CA ASP A 343 10.74 12.64 9.26
C ASP A 343 11.42 13.13 7.97
N ILE A 344 10.82 14.15 7.36
CA ILE A 344 11.38 14.86 6.20
C ILE A 344 11.55 16.32 6.62
N ASP A 345 12.81 16.74 6.79
CA ASP A 345 13.17 18.10 7.22
C ASP A 345 12.52 18.57 8.53
N GLY A 346 12.28 17.65 9.46
CA GLY A 346 11.69 17.92 10.77
C GLY A 346 10.16 17.83 10.82
N GLU A 347 9.48 17.61 9.68
CA GLU A 347 8.04 17.40 9.61
C GLU A 347 7.72 15.91 9.37
N SER A 348 6.59 15.45 9.92
CA SER A 348 6.07 14.12 9.63
C SER A 348 5.37 14.10 8.27
N HIS A 349 5.69 13.11 7.47
CA HIS A 349 5.07 12.82 6.17
C HIS A 349 4.71 11.34 6.08
N VAL A 350 3.62 11.03 5.39
CA VAL A 350 3.12 9.66 5.22
C VAL A 350 3.31 9.25 3.77
N LEU A 351 4.20 8.28 3.54
CA LEU A 351 4.54 7.80 2.20
C LEU A 351 3.92 6.43 1.93
N LEU A 352 3.31 6.29 0.77
CA LEU A 352 2.81 5.03 0.24
C LEU A 352 3.82 4.45 -0.74
N VAL A 353 4.32 3.27 -0.42
CA VAL A 353 5.39 2.60 -1.17
C VAL A 353 4.98 1.16 -1.46
N ALA A 354 5.20 0.68 -2.68
CA ALA A 354 4.99 -0.72 -3.02
C ALA A 354 5.85 -1.61 -2.10
N CYS A 355 5.29 -2.67 -1.53
CA CYS A 355 6.01 -3.59 -0.65
C CYS A 355 6.34 -4.94 -1.30
N ARG A 356 5.94 -5.12 -2.55
CA ARG A 356 6.27 -6.18 -3.48
C ARG A 356 6.07 -5.70 -4.92
N ASP A 357 6.48 -6.50 -5.89
CA ASP A 357 6.10 -6.26 -7.29
C ASP A 357 4.58 -6.37 -7.42
N ILE A 358 3.97 -5.40 -8.12
CA ILE A 358 2.52 -5.32 -8.37
C ILE A 358 2.32 -5.42 -9.89
N PRO A 359 1.72 -6.49 -10.40
CA PRO A 359 1.45 -6.63 -11.81
C PRO A 359 0.34 -5.67 -12.27
N ARG A 360 0.36 -5.34 -13.55
CA ARG A 360 -0.71 -4.57 -14.19
C ARG A 360 -2.08 -5.21 -13.95
N GLY A 361 -3.06 -4.42 -13.57
CA GLY A 361 -4.43 -4.86 -13.32
C GLY A 361 -4.69 -5.24 -11.87
N GLU A 362 -3.66 -5.33 -11.01
CA GLU A 362 -3.85 -5.62 -9.60
C GLU A 362 -4.34 -4.37 -8.85
N LYS A 363 -5.34 -4.54 -7.97
CA LYS A 363 -5.80 -3.49 -7.05
C LYS A 363 -4.76 -3.26 -5.95
N LEU A 364 -4.67 -2.02 -5.48
CA LEU A 364 -3.76 -1.63 -4.42
C LEU A 364 -4.44 -1.72 -3.06
N TYR A 365 -3.73 -2.34 -2.10
CA TYR A 365 -4.19 -2.53 -0.73
C TYR A 365 -3.08 -2.24 0.28
N TYR A 366 -3.41 -1.53 1.37
CA TYR A 366 -2.51 -1.35 2.49
C TYR A 366 -3.18 -1.66 3.84
N ASP A 367 -2.38 -1.82 4.88
CA ASP A 367 -2.86 -2.08 6.23
C ASP A 367 -3.28 -0.77 6.90
N TYR A 368 -4.57 -0.57 7.15
CA TYR A 368 -5.11 0.60 7.85
C TYR A 368 -4.70 0.61 9.33
N ASN A 369 -4.46 -0.56 9.90
CA ASN A 369 -4.05 -0.73 11.30
C ASN A 369 -2.52 -0.82 11.48
N GLY A 370 -1.73 -0.41 10.49
CA GLY A 370 -0.27 -0.51 10.55
C GLY A 370 0.37 0.23 11.72
N TYR A 371 -0.30 1.25 12.26
CA TYR A 371 0.15 2.04 13.41
C TYR A 371 -0.81 2.01 14.60
N GLU A 372 -2.10 1.81 14.37
CA GLU A 372 -3.15 1.77 15.38
C GLU A 372 -4.10 0.62 15.07
N HIS A 373 -4.44 -0.19 16.08
CA HIS A 373 -5.34 -1.34 15.91
C HIS A 373 -6.83 -0.98 16.06
N ALA A 374 -7.16 0.29 15.84
CA ALA A 374 -8.49 0.83 16.16
C ALA A 374 -9.50 0.77 15.00
N TYR A 375 -9.02 0.58 13.75
CA TYR A 375 -9.92 0.60 12.59
C TYR A 375 -10.60 -0.77 12.38
N PRO A 376 -11.93 -0.84 12.24
CA PRO A 376 -12.66 -2.10 12.06
C PRO A 376 -12.46 -2.64 10.63
N THR A 377 -11.42 -3.47 10.43
CA THR A 377 -11.07 -4.05 9.12
C THR A 377 -11.73 -5.40 8.82
N GLN A 378 -12.52 -5.95 9.77
CA GLN A 378 -13.17 -7.25 9.62
C GLN A 378 -14.17 -7.33 8.45
N HIS A 379 -14.67 -6.17 8.00
CA HIS A 379 -15.64 -6.08 6.91
C HIS A 379 -15.00 -5.87 5.52
N PHE A 380 -13.67 -5.78 5.45
CA PHE A 380 -12.96 -5.66 4.18
C PHE A 380 -12.90 -7.03 3.48
N LEU A 381 -13.09 -7.02 2.17
CA LEU A 381 -13.12 -8.22 1.31
C LEU A 381 -11.74 -8.83 1.06
#